data_22996889e0592ae3aa53997b01187d14
#
_entry.id   22996889e0592ae3aa53997b01187d14
#
_cell.length_a   1.000
_cell.length_b   1.000
_cell.length_c   1.000
_cell.angle_alpha   90.00
_cell.angle_beta   90.00
_cell.angle_gamma   90.00
#
_symmetry.space_group_name_H-M   'P 1'
#
loop_
_entity.id
_entity.type
_entity.pdbx_description
1 polymer ?
#
loop_
_entity_poly.entity_id
_entity_poly.type
_entity_poly.pdbx_seq_one_letter_code
_entity_poly.pdbx_strand_id
1 'polypeptide(L)'
;LENLTDNIEIEDENVEENSIKLPIYRALYLEKIFKNMPNTNIQKNEYYKNMISQIEDRQIDLSTKIPPKLNAELRTYQKIGYKWLRTLEQYKMGGILADDMGLGKTIQLLAVILSYVQKNKGNVKPSIIICPSSLALNWYNEIQKFTPTLKALVISDDYLERKRKIEEIGK
;
A
#
# COMPACT_ATOMS: atom_id res chain seq x y z
N LEU A 1 8.15 -21.68 21.09
CA LEU A 1 8.34 -20.21 21.20
C LEU A 1 9.71 -19.78 20.67
N GLU A 2 10.79 -20.52 20.98
CA GLU A 2 12.16 -20.20 20.51
C GLU A 2 12.27 -20.11 18.99
N ASN A 3 11.59 -20.96 18.21
CA ASN A 3 11.59 -20.91 16.73
C ASN A 3 10.79 -19.73 16.14
N LEU A 4 10.04 -18.97 16.93
CA LEU A 4 9.31 -17.78 16.52
C LEU A 4 10.19 -16.51 16.62
N THR A 5 11.18 -16.53 17.50
CA THR A 5 12.05 -15.38 17.77
C THR A 5 13.23 -15.29 16.81
N ASP A 6 13.71 -16.40 16.25
CA ASP A 6 14.90 -16.45 15.38
C ASP A 6 14.75 -15.70 14.04
N ASN A 7 13.51 -15.36 13.64
CA ASN A 7 13.22 -14.59 12.42
C ASN A 7 12.47 -13.28 12.68
N ILE A 8 12.40 -12.86 13.94
CA ILE A 8 11.72 -11.63 14.35
C ILE A 8 12.79 -10.76 15.00
N GLU A 9 13.26 -9.73 14.28
CA GLU A 9 13.95 -8.62 14.92
C GLU A 9 12.94 -7.95 15.87
N ILE A 10 13.08 -8.25 17.17
CA ILE A 10 12.34 -7.60 18.25
C ILE A 10 13.08 -6.29 18.48
N GLU A 11 12.50 -5.17 18.07
CA GLU A 11 12.92 -3.88 18.54
C GLU A 11 12.60 -3.82 20.04
N ASP A 12 13.64 -3.82 20.86
CA ASP A 12 13.69 -4.16 22.30
C ASP A 12 12.92 -3.23 23.26
N GLU A 13 12.21 -2.22 22.77
CA GLU A 13 11.69 -1.16 23.67
C GLU A 13 10.30 -1.41 24.28
N ASN A 14 9.62 -2.55 24.02
CA ASN A 14 8.24 -2.73 24.49
C ASN A 14 7.83 -4.17 24.82
N VAL A 15 8.62 -4.90 25.56
CA VAL A 15 8.23 -6.20 26.12
C VAL A 15 7.61 -5.99 27.51
N GLU A 16 6.28 -5.93 27.58
CA GLU A 16 5.57 -6.21 28.84
C GLU A 16 5.72 -7.72 29.12
N GLU A 17 5.84 -8.09 30.38
CA GLU A 17 6.29 -9.39 30.90
C GLU A 17 5.62 -10.65 30.32
N ASN A 18 4.72 -10.59 29.34
CA ASN A 18 4.11 -11.70 28.59
C ASN A 18 3.49 -11.25 27.25
N SER A 19 3.95 -10.16 26.64
CA SER A 19 3.42 -9.71 25.36
C SER A 19 4.52 -9.27 24.40
N ILE A 20 4.35 -9.61 23.11
CA ILE A 20 5.24 -9.17 22.03
C ILE A 20 4.41 -8.29 21.10
N LYS A 21 4.85 -7.05 20.89
CA LYS A 21 4.24 -6.14 19.91
C LYS A 21 4.88 -6.39 18.55
N LEU A 22 4.07 -6.80 17.58
CA LEU A 22 4.54 -7.06 16.23
C LEU A 22 3.90 -6.06 15.24
N PRO A 23 4.64 -5.64 14.21
CA PRO A 23 4.08 -4.84 13.14
C PRO A 23 2.91 -5.55 12.46
N ILE A 24 1.88 -4.80 12.09
CA ILE A 24 0.64 -5.35 11.52
C ILE A 24 0.88 -6.12 10.21
N TYR A 25 1.90 -5.77 9.43
CA TYR A 25 2.25 -6.49 8.20
C TYR A 25 2.69 -7.93 8.44
N ARG A 26 3.07 -8.30 9.68
CA ARG A 26 3.38 -9.70 10.05
C ARG A 26 2.13 -10.53 10.37
N ALA A 27 0.95 -9.94 10.41
CA ALA A 27 -0.28 -10.63 10.76
C ALA A 27 -0.58 -11.83 9.86
N LEU A 28 -0.38 -11.71 8.54
CA LEU A 28 -0.58 -12.81 7.59
C LEU A 28 0.41 -13.96 7.82
N TYR A 29 1.65 -13.64 8.16
CA TYR A 29 2.65 -14.65 8.49
C TYR A 29 2.29 -15.40 9.78
N LEU A 30 1.85 -14.67 10.81
CA LEU A 30 1.37 -15.26 12.07
C LEU A 30 0.14 -16.14 11.82
N GLU A 31 -0.80 -15.70 10.98
CA GLU A 31 -1.98 -16.51 10.63
C GLU A 31 -1.59 -17.87 10.03
N LYS A 32 -0.58 -17.87 9.14
CA LYS A 32 -0.05 -19.10 8.56
C LYS A 32 0.61 -20.01 9.60
N ILE A 33 1.35 -19.45 10.55
CA ILE A 33 1.95 -20.21 11.66
C ILE A 33 0.84 -20.79 12.53
N PHE A 34 -0.13 -19.99 12.93
CA PHE A 34 -1.22 -20.41 13.81
C PHE A 34 -2.08 -21.51 13.21
N LYS A 35 -2.33 -21.48 11.90
CA LYS A 35 -3.04 -22.55 11.19
C LYS A 35 -2.30 -23.90 11.26
N ASN A 36 -0.97 -23.88 11.44
CA ASN A 36 -0.13 -25.09 11.48
C ASN A 36 0.24 -25.52 12.91
N MET A 37 -0.23 -24.84 13.95
CA MET A 37 0.04 -25.20 15.35
C MET A 37 -1.06 -26.15 15.88
N PRO A 38 -0.79 -27.44 16.08
CA PRO A 38 -1.75 -28.36 16.67
C PRO A 38 -1.93 -28.02 18.17
N ASN A 39 -3.14 -28.17 18.67
CA ASN A 39 -3.48 -28.05 20.10
C ASN A 39 -3.27 -26.67 20.74
N THR A 40 -3.25 -25.60 19.96
CA THR A 40 -3.10 -24.24 20.48
C THR A 40 -4.44 -23.51 20.45
N ASN A 41 -4.94 -23.07 21.60
CA ASN A 41 -6.14 -22.22 21.66
C ASN A 41 -5.73 -20.76 21.43
N ILE A 42 -5.97 -20.25 20.22
CA ILE A 42 -5.60 -18.88 19.83
C ILE A 42 -6.85 -18.01 19.83
N GLN A 43 -6.90 -17.04 20.73
CA GLN A 43 -7.94 -16.05 20.74
C GLN A 43 -7.56 -14.87 19.84
N LYS A 44 -8.46 -14.52 18.91
CA LYS A 44 -8.30 -13.41 17.98
C LYS A 44 -9.41 -12.40 18.21
N ASN A 45 -9.07 -11.12 18.34
CA ASN A 45 -10.08 -10.07 18.45
C ASN A 45 -10.78 -9.84 17.09
N GLU A 46 -11.92 -9.17 17.13
CA GLU A 46 -12.73 -8.91 15.92
C GLU A 46 -11.99 -8.05 14.89
N TYR A 47 -11.18 -7.10 15.33
CA TYR A 47 -10.36 -6.29 14.42
C TYR A 47 -9.40 -7.15 13.59
N TYR A 48 -8.68 -8.07 14.25
CA TYR A 48 -7.75 -8.98 13.59
C TYR A 48 -8.48 -9.93 12.62
N LYS A 49 -9.60 -10.52 13.05
CA LYS A 49 -10.40 -11.41 12.18
C LYS A 49 -10.90 -10.69 10.93
N ASN A 50 -11.44 -9.48 11.10
CA ASN A 50 -11.94 -8.67 9.97
C ASN A 50 -10.80 -8.28 9.02
N MET A 51 -9.63 -7.91 9.54
CA MET A 51 -8.46 -7.59 8.74
C MET A 51 -8.01 -8.78 7.88
N ILE A 52 -7.85 -9.97 8.50
CA ILE A 52 -7.43 -11.18 7.80
C ILE A 52 -8.44 -11.56 6.72
N SER A 53 -9.75 -11.57 7.04
CA SER A 53 -10.81 -11.86 6.09
C SER A 53 -10.80 -10.90 4.89
N GLN A 54 -10.65 -9.60 5.13
CA GLN A 54 -10.61 -8.61 4.04
C GLN A 54 -9.39 -8.79 3.12
N ILE A 55 -8.27 -9.23 3.67
CA ILE A 55 -7.03 -9.40 2.89
C ILE A 55 -6.98 -10.77 2.20
N GLU A 56 -7.24 -11.88 2.91
CA GLU A 56 -7.17 -13.24 2.37
C GLU A 56 -8.35 -13.55 1.44
N ASP A 57 -9.57 -13.27 1.88
CA ASP A 57 -10.80 -13.61 1.14
C ASP A 57 -11.15 -12.56 0.09
N ARG A 58 -10.34 -11.50 -0.02
CA ARG A 58 -10.66 -10.34 -0.87
C ARG A 58 -12.07 -9.80 -0.61
N GLN A 59 -12.55 -9.90 0.63
CA GLN A 59 -13.78 -9.26 1.06
C GLN A 59 -13.58 -7.73 1.08
N ILE A 60 -13.55 -7.20 -0.13
CA ILE A 60 -13.24 -5.81 -0.41
C ILE A 60 -14.38 -4.97 0.14
N ASP A 61 -14.05 -3.96 0.92
CA ASP A 61 -15.02 -2.96 1.32
C ASP A 61 -15.67 -2.31 0.08
N LEU A 62 -16.88 -2.78 -0.23
CA LEU A 62 -17.65 -2.29 -1.38
C LEU A 62 -18.02 -0.82 -1.24
N SER A 63 -17.99 -0.25 -0.03
CA SER A 63 -18.27 1.17 0.23
C SER A 63 -17.15 2.10 -0.26
N THR A 64 -15.95 1.59 -0.50
CA THR A 64 -14.82 2.37 -1.02
C THR A 64 -15.14 2.97 -2.39
N LYS A 65 -15.31 4.29 -2.41
CA LYS A 65 -15.64 5.04 -3.63
C LYS A 65 -14.40 5.33 -4.46
N ILE A 66 -14.56 5.29 -5.79
CA ILE A 66 -13.54 5.76 -6.73
C ILE A 66 -13.37 7.28 -6.55
N PRO A 67 -12.13 7.81 -6.57
CA PRO A 67 -11.91 9.23 -6.39
C PRO A 67 -12.55 10.04 -7.53
N PRO A 68 -13.39 11.06 -7.21
CA PRO A 68 -14.21 11.75 -8.22
C PRO A 68 -13.40 12.58 -9.24
N LYS A 69 -12.13 12.90 -8.92
CA LYS A 69 -11.23 13.64 -9.81
C LYS A 69 -10.34 12.73 -10.66
N LEU A 70 -10.61 11.43 -10.69
CA LEU A 70 -9.97 10.53 -11.64
C LEU A 70 -10.53 10.80 -13.03
N ASN A 71 -9.67 11.17 -13.98
CA ASN A 71 -10.05 11.47 -15.37
C ASN A 71 -10.10 10.18 -16.21
N ALA A 72 -10.81 9.18 -15.71
CA ALA A 72 -11.07 7.93 -16.43
C ALA A 72 -12.14 7.11 -15.70
N GLU A 73 -12.78 6.22 -16.44
CA GLU A 73 -13.67 5.20 -15.89
C GLU A 73 -12.93 3.87 -15.73
N LEU A 74 -12.86 3.36 -14.49
CA LEU A 74 -12.24 2.06 -14.21
C LEU A 74 -13.19 0.93 -14.65
N ARG A 75 -12.64 -0.07 -15.33
CA ARG A 75 -13.33 -1.33 -15.61
C ARG A 75 -13.60 -2.10 -14.30
N THR A 76 -14.54 -3.05 -14.35
CA THR A 76 -14.96 -3.80 -13.14
C THR A 76 -13.77 -4.43 -12.40
N TYR A 77 -12.87 -5.12 -13.09
CA TYR A 77 -11.69 -5.72 -12.45
C TYR A 77 -10.71 -4.67 -11.90
N GLN A 78 -10.57 -3.50 -12.56
CA GLN A 78 -9.75 -2.41 -12.06
C GLN A 78 -10.35 -1.77 -10.80
N LYS A 79 -11.68 -1.69 -10.71
CA LYS A 79 -12.38 -1.27 -9.47
C LYS A 79 -12.10 -2.25 -8.32
N ILE A 80 -12.06 -3.55 -8.60
CA ILE A 80 -11.70 -4.58 -7.62
C ILE A 80 -10.25 -4.40 -7.16
N GLY A 81 -9.29 -4.28 -8.08
CA GLY A 81 -7.88 -4.08 -7.75
C GLY A 81 -7.63 -2.77 -6.99
N TYR A 82 -8.27 -1.67 -7.40
CA TYR A 82 -8.22 -0.40 -6.67
C TYR A 82 -8.70 -0.56 -5.22
N LYS A 83 -9.85 -1.19 -5.00
CA LYS A 83 -10.39 -1.39 -3.65
C LYS A 83 -9.48 -2.27 -2.80
N TRP A 84 -8.93 -3.33 -3.37
CA TRP A 84 -7.96 -4.18 -2.70
C TRP A 84 -6.71 -3.40 -2.28
N LEU A 85 -6.14 -2.59 -3.17
CA LEU A 85 -5.00 -1.71 -2.84
C LEU A 85 -5.35 -0.71 -1.73
N ARG A 86 -6.59 -0.20 -1.72
CA ARG A 86 -7.07 0.69 -0.64
C ARG A 86 -7.19 -0.04 0.70
N THR A 87 -7.58 -1.31 0.68
CA THR A 87 -7.60 -2.16 1.89
C THR A 87 -6.18 -2.34 2.44
N LEU A 88 -5.20 -2.63 1.58
CA LEU A 88 -3.80 -2.73 2.00
C LEU A 88 -3.29 -1.41 2.60
N GLU A 89 -3.58 -0.28 1.95
CA GLU A 89 -3.20 1.04 2.46
C GLU A 89 -3.82 1.33 3.83
N GLN A 90 -5.07 0.97 4.04
CA GLN A 90 -5.77 1.13 5.32
C GLN A 90 -5.07 0.38 6.45
N TYR A 91 -4.59 -0.83 6.17
CA TYR A 91 -3.87 -1.66 7.12
C TYR A 91 -2.35 -1.42 7.11
N LYS A 92 -1.86 -0.42 6.38
CA LYS A 92 -0.44 -0.09 6.22
C LYS A 92 0.39 -1.29 5.74
N MET A 93 -0.18 -2.09 4.87
CA MET A 93 0.46 -3.25 4.25
C MET A 93 0.90 -2.94 2.83
N GLY A 94 2.00 -3.56 2.40
CA GLY A 94 2.39 -3.61 1.01
C GLY A 94 1.66 -4.71 0.25
N GLY A 95 1.75 -4.69 -1.08
CA GLY A 95 1.21 -5.74 -1.93
C GLY A 95 1.80 -5.72 -3.33
N ILE A 96 1.54 -6.79 -4.09
CA ILE A 96 1.97 -6.93 -5.48
C ILE A 96 0.72 -7.01 -6.36
N LEU A 97 0.56 -6.03 -7.27
CA LEU A 97 -0.49 -6.06 -8.29
C LEU A 97 0.06 -6.80 -9.51
N ALA A 98 -0.24 -8.09 -9.60
CA ALA A 98 0.31 -9.02 -10.59
C ALA A 98 -0.64 -9.26 -11.79
N ASP A 99 -1.43 -8.27 -12.18
CA ASP A 99 -2.25 -8.34 -13.40
C ASP A 99 -1.37 -8.48 -14.65
N ASP A 100 -1.90 -9.05 -15.72
CA ASP A 100 -1.21 -9.14 -17.01
C ASP A 100 -0.86 -7.76 -17.58
N MET A 101 0.09 -7.73 -18.52
CA MET A 101 0.48 -6.50 -19.20
C MET A 101 -0.73 -5.91 -19.96
N GLY A 102 -0.84 -4.59 -19.95
CA GLY A 102 -1.92 -3.88 -20.64
C GLY A 102 -3.25 -3.78 -19.88
N LEU A 103 -3.41 -4.45 -18.73
CA LEU A 103 -4.65 -4.40 -17.93
C LEU A 103 -4.80 -3.13 -17.08
N GLY A 104 -3.92 -2.15 -17.23
CA GLY A 104 -4.05 -0.84 -16.57
C GLY A 104 -3.70 -0.86 -15.08
N LYS A 105 -2.59 -1.52 -14.73
CA LYS A 105 -2.05 -1.46 -13.35
C LYS A 105 -1.75 -0.02 -12.91
N THR A 106 -1.21 0.79 -13.81
CA THR A 106 -0.87 2.19 -13.53
C THR A 106 -2.09 3.01 -13.11
N ILE A 107 -3.20 2.91 -13.84
CA ILE A 107 -4.39 3.70 -13.49
C ILE A 107 -5.01 3.27 -12.16
N GLN A 108 -4.93 1.98 -11.80
CA GLN A 108 -5.37 1.50 -10.49
C GLN A 108 -4.53 2.13 -9.37
N LEU A 109 -3.19 2.15 -9.52
CA LEU A 109 -2.29 2.76 -8.55
C LEU A 109 -2.49 4.29 -8.47
N LEU A 110 -2.63 4.96 -9.61
CA LEU A 110 -2.89 6.40 -9.65
C LEU A 110 -4.22 6.77 -8.96
N ALA A 111 -5.25 5.94 -9.10
CA ALA A 111 -6.50 6.11 -8.37
C ALA A 111 -6.30 6.00 -6.84
N VAL A 112 -5.43 5.10 -6.38
CA VAL A 112 -5.08 4.97 -4.95
C VAL A 112 -4.37 6.22 -4.45
N ILE A 113 -3.34 6.69 -5.16
CA ILE A 113 -2.59 7.90 -4.80
C ILE A 113 -3.53 9.12 -4.77
N LEU A 114 -4.38 9.28 -5.79
CA LEU A 114 -5.35 10.36 -5.85
C LEU A 114 -6.33 10.31 -4.67
N SER A 115 -6.83 9.13 -4.34
CA SER A 115 -7.73 8.94 -3.19
C SER A 115 -7.05 9.29 -1.86
N TYR A 116 -5.77 8.89 -1.68
CA TYR A 116 -4.98 9.25 -0.52
C TYR A 116 -4.82 10.77 -0.38
N VAL A 117 -4.46 11.47 -1.47
CA VAL A 117 -4.31 12.92 -1.48
C VAL A 117 -5.64 13.63 -1.17
N GLN A 118 -6.75 13.17 -1.75
CA GLN A 118 -8.07 13.77 -1.50
C GLN A 118 -8.57 13.56 -0.07
N LYS A 119 -8.26 12.41 0.54
CA LYS A 119 -8.66 12.11 1.91
C LYS A 119 -7.87 12.93 2.95
N ASN A 120 -6.58 13.16 2.69
CA ASN A 120 -5.65 13.77 3.65
C ASN A 120 -5.37 15.25 3.35
N LYS A 121 -6.40 16.03 3.02
CA LYS A 121 -6.29 17.45 2.72
C LYS A 121 -5.46 18.20 3.76
N GLY A 122 -4.35 18.82 3.34
CA GLY A 122 -3.48 19.63 4.20
C GLY A 122 -2.35 18.90 4.94
N ASN A 123 -2.34 17.56 4.96
CA ASN A 123 -1.25 16.77 5.56
C ASN A 123 -0.88 15.57 4.68
N VAL A 124 -0.53 15.86 3.43
CA VAL A 124 -0.18 14.85 2.44
C VAL A 124 1.33 14.71 2.37
N LYS A 125 1.84 13.52 2.71
CA LYS A 125 3.23 13.18 2.45
C LYS A 125 3.42 12.86 0.97
N PRO A 126 4.58 13.18 0.37
CA PRO A 126 4.86 12.85 -1.02
C PRO A 126 4.86 11.32 -1.23
N SER A 127 4.32 10.89 -2.37
CA SER A 127 4.41 9.51 -2.82
C SER A 127 5.59 9.36 -3.78
N ILE A 128 6.31 8.24 -3.71
CA ILE A 128 7.47 7.98 -4.57
C ILE A 128 7.12 6.82 -5.50
N ILE A 129 7.39 7.01 -6.80
CA ILE A 129 7.31 5.97 -7.83
C ILE A 129 8.74 5.68 -8.29
N ILE A 130 9.19 4.45 -8.13
CA ILE A 130 10.50 4.00 -8.57
C ILE A 130 10.30 3.12 -9.81
N CYS A 131 10.92 3.51 -10.92
CA CYS A 131 10.82 2.80 -12.20
C CYS A 131 12.12 2.92 -12.99
N PRO A 132 12.34 2.09 -14.04
CA PRO A 132 13.41 2.31 -15.00
C PRO A 132 13.35 3.71 -15.60
N SER A 133 14.51 4.34 -15.85
CA SER A 133 14.58 5.72 -16.36
C SER A 133 13.82 5.93 -17.68
N SER A 134 13.81 4.92 -18.54
CA SER A 134 13.04 4.92 -19.81
C SER A 134 11.52 5.03 -19.61
N LEU A 135 11.02 4.68 -18.44
CA LEU A 135 9.58 4.74 -18.12
C LEU A 135 9.16 5.99 -17.33
N ALA A 136 10.11 6.79 -16.86
CA ALA A 136 9.81 7.95 -16.02
C ALA A 136 8.88 8.97 -16.70
N LEU A 137 9.14 9.30 -17.96
CA LEU A 137 8.28 10.18 -18.75
C LEU A 137 6.92 9.55 -19.06
N ASN A 138 6.85 8.24 -19.27
CA ASN A 138 5.58 7.55 -19.46
C ASN A 138 4.70 7.65 -18.19
N TRP A 139 5.28 7.43 -17.01
CA TRP A 139 4.59 7.65 -15.74
C TRP A 139 4.09 9.09 -15.59
N TYR A 140 4.95 10.07 -15.90
CA TYR A 140 4.56 11.47 -15.84
C TYR A 140 3.35 11.76 -16.75
N ASN A 141 3.39 11.30 -18.00
CA ASN A 141 2.31 11.49 -18.95
C ASN A 141 1.00 10.82 -18.50
N GLU A 142 1.07 9.62 -17.93
CA GLU A 142 -0.10 8.93 -17.37
C GLU A 142 -0.69 9.67 -16.16
N ILE A 143 0.16 10.23 -15.28
CA ILE A 143 -0.27 11.09 -14.16
C ILE A 143 -1.03 12.30 -14.69
N GLN A 144 -0.47 13.02 -15.67
CA GLN A 144 -1.12 14.19 -16.27
C GLN A 144 -2.46 13.83 -16.95
N LYS A 145 -2.52 12.68 -17.60
CA LYS A 145 -3.71 12.20 -18.30
C LYS A 145 -4.84 11.80 -17.34
N PHE A 146 -4.54 10.97 -16.33
CA PHE A 146 -5.56 10.33 -15.50
C PHE A 146 -5.81 11.06 -14.17
N THR A 147 -4.80 11.78 -13.67
CA THR A 147 -4.86 12.49 -12.39
C THR A 147 -4.29 13.90 -12.47
N PRO A 148 -4.82 14.79 -13.35
CA PRO A 148 -4.23 16.10 -13.64
C PRO A 148 -4.18 17.04 -12.42
N THR A 149 -4.85 16.69 -11.34
CA THR A 149 -4.80 17.46 -10.07
C THR A 149 -3.62 17.06 -9.19
N LEU A 150 -2.90 15.99 -9.49
CA LEU A 150 -1.68 15.61 -8.80
C LEU A 150 -0.48 16.35 -9.39
N LYS A 151 0.34 16.93 -8.52
CA LYS A 151 1.64 17.47 -8.92
C LYS A 151 2.65 16.33 -8.98
N ALA A 152 3.34 16.19 -10.10
CA ALA A 152 4.37 15.18 -10.28
C ALA A 152 5.70 15.84 -10.64
N LEU A 153 6.79 15.35 -10.07
CA LEU A 153 8.14 15.78 -10.36
C LEU A 153 8.96 14.59 -10.85
N VAL A 154 9.58 14.70 -12.01
CA VAL A 154 10.48 13.67 -12.56
C VAL A 154 11.90 13.95 -12.05
N ILE A 155 12.49 12.94 -11.40
CA ILE A 155 13.84 13.00 -10.85
C ILE A 155 14.70 11.97 -11.61
N SER A 156 15.13 12.31 -12.81
CA SER A 156 15.93 11.44 -13.71
C SER A 156 17.25 12.05 -14.14
N ASP A 157 17.60 13.21 -13.59
CA ASP A 157 18.77 14.00 -13.97
C ASP A 157 20.08 13.47 -13.33
N ASP A 158 21.16 14.25 -13.48
CA ASP A 158 22.41 13.98 -12.80
C ASP A 158 22.29 14.12 -11.26
N TYR A 159 23.34 13.78 -10.54
CA TYR A 159 23.34 13.76 -9.08
C TYR A 159 23.00 15.12 -8.45
N LEU A 160 23.55 16.21 -8.99
CA LEU A 160 23.39 17.57 -8.41
C LEU A 160 21.96 18.07 -8.62
N GLU A 161 21.42 17.92 -9.82
CA GLU A 161 20.03 18.27 -10.13
C GLU A 161 19.04 17.44 -9.33
N ARG A 162 19.27 16.14 -9.16
CA ARG A 162 18.43 15.29 -8.33
C ARG A 162 18.41 15.77 -6.89
N LYS A 163 19.56 16.09 -6.33
CA LYS A 163 19.67 16.61 -4.96
C LYS A 163 18.87 17.89 -4.80
N ARG A 164 19.03 18.87 -5.71
CA ARG A 164 18.29 20.12 -5.72
C ARG A 164 16.78 19.90 -5.77
N LYS A 165 16.29 19.07 -6.68
CA LYS A 165 14.87 18.75 -6.81
C LYS A 165 14.30 18.09 -5.56
N ILE A 166 15.03 17.22 -4.89
CA ILE A 166 14.61 16.59 -3.63
C ILE A 166 14.50 17.62 -2.51
N GLU A 167 15.43 18.56 -2.41
CA GLU A 167 15.41 19.63 -1.40
C GLU A 167 14.24 20.61 -1.61
N GLU A 168 13.72 20.73 -2.82
CA GLU A 168 12.55 21.57 -3.15
C GLU A 168 11.20 20.91 -2.80
N ILE A 169 11.13 19.57 -2.68
CA ILE A 169 9.87 18.84 -2.38
C ILE A 169 9.32 19.18 -0.99
N GLY A 170 10.14 19.61 -0.06
CA GLY A 170 9.75 19.91 1.32
C GLY A 170 9.33 21.36 1.57
N LYS A 171 9.34 22.22 0.55
CA LYS A 171 8.96 23.64 0.61
C LYS A 171 7.61 23.87 -0.07
#